data_7dd59c31b52cdccfc5454c55a1993a8f
#
_entry.id   7dd59c31b52cdccfc5454c55a1993a8f
#
_cell.length_a   1.000
_cell.length_b   1.000
_cell.length_c   1.000
_cell.angle_alpha   90.00
_cell.angle_beta   90.00
_cell.angle_gamma   90.00
#
_symmetry.space_group_name_H-M   'P 1'
#
loop_
_entity.id
_entity.type
_entity.pdbx_description
1 polymer ?
#
loop_
_entity_poly.entity_id
_entity_poly.type
_entity_poly.pdbx_seq_one_letter_code
_entity_poly.pdbx_strand_id
1 'polypeptide(L)'
;MSSASSEVVSSSSHPSPTVGVFSSGYRRMTIGIVAVVFLIAFEAMAVATAMPVAARDLDGLPLFAWAFSAFLTTSLFTMVLSGEWSDRRGPTAPLTTGVAAFTVGLLISGGAVSMPVLILGRAVQGLGLGLVIVAIYVVVGRFYPEQMRPRAFSAMSSAWVLPSIVGPAVAGFLADSLSWRLVFLLVPPLVLPALWLIVPGLRRLPAS
;
A
#
# COMPACT_ATOMS: atom_id res chain seq x y z
N MET A 1 -48.41 -3.08 -54.70
CA MET A 1 -47.03 -2.57 -54.80
C MET A 1 -46.90 -1.45 -53.76
N SER A 2 -46.36 -1.75 -52.63
CA SER A 2 -46.09 -0.77 -51.55
C SER A 2 -44.69 -1.05 -51.04
N SER A 3 -43.79 -0.13 -51.34
CA SER A 3 -42.37 -0.16 -50.95
C SER A 3 -42.28 0.37 -49.50
N ALA A 4 -42.00 -0.53 -48.60
CA ALA A 4 -41.61 -0.18 -47.22
C ALA A 4 -40.14 0.23 -47.22
N SER A 5 -39.89 1.52 -47.09
CA SER A 5 -38.55 2.09 -46.85
C SER A 5 -38.14 1.77 -45.40
N SER A 6 -37.17 0.90 -45.26
CA SER A 6 -36.49 0.64 -43.98
C SER A 6 -35.57 1.81 -43.65
N GLU A 7 -36.01 2.70 -42.75
CA GLU A 7 -35.09 3.65 -42.09
C GLU A 7 -34.11 2.90 -41.18
N VAL A 8 -32.89 2.82 -41.65
CA VAL A 8 -31.74 2.40 -40.83
C VAL A 8 -31.45 3.57 -39.86
N VAL A 9 -31.96 3.48 -38.66
CA VAL A 9 -31.56 4.37 -37.55
C VAL A 9 -30.11 4.06 -37.22
N SER A 10 -29.21 4.82 -37.83
CA SER A 10 -27.80 4.88 -37.44
C SER A 10 -27.69 5.53 -36.08
N SER A 11 -27.73 4.73 -35.01
CA SER A 11 -27.37 5.17 -33.66
C SER A 11 -25.87 5.43 -33.62
N SER A 12 -25.46 6.67 -33.90
CA SER A 12 -24.11 7.17 -33.59
C SER A 12 -23.91 7.13 -32.08
N SER A 13 -23.39 6.01 -31.59
CA SER A 13 -22.88 5.92 -30.24
C SER A 13 -21.62 6.79 -30.14
N HIS A 14 -21.81 8.07 -29.76
CA HIS A 14 -20.69 8.89 -29.32
C HIS A 14 -20.05 8.17 -28.13
N PRO A 15 -18.75 7.83 -28.18
CA PRO A 15 -18.07 7.29 -27.03
C PRO A 15 -18.11 8.36 -25.92
N SER A 16 -18.80 8.06 -24.83
CA SER A 16 -18.80 8.90 -23.64
C SER A 16 -17.36 9.18 -23.25
N PRO A 17 -16.97 10.41 -22.90
CA PRO A 17 -15.61 10.72 -22.50
C PRO A 17 -15.20 9.75 -21.39
N THR A 18 -14.17 8.94 -21.67
CA THR A 18 -13.68 7.93 -20.72
C THR A 18 -13.08 8.66 -19.52
N VAL A 19 -13.89 8.81 -18.46
CA VAL A 19 -13.45 9.41 -17.21
C VAL A 19 -12.29 8.54 -16.67
N GLY A 20 -11.08 9.10 -16.61
CA GLY A 20 -9.89 8.39 -16.12
C GLY A 20 -9.80 8.40 -14.60
N VAL A 21 -9.05 7.45 -14.03
CA VAL A 21 -8.78 7.38 -12.57
C VAL A 21 -8.05 8.62 -12.03
N PHE A 22 -7.45 9.43 -12.91
CA PHE A 22 -6.81 10.71 -12.58
C PHE A 22 -7.71 11.94 -12.84
N SER A 23 -9.00 11.74 -13.15
CA SER A 23 -9.95 12.87 -13.25
C SER A 23 -10.16 13.54 -11.89
N SER A 24 -10.65 14.76 -11.87
CA SER A 24 -10.74 15.62 -10.67
C SER A 24 -11.45 14.96 -9.48
N GLY A 25 -12.45 14.09 -9.73
CA GLY A 25 -13.19 13.38 -8.68
C GLY A 25 -12.42 12.22 -8.03
N TYR A 26 -11.54 11.57 -8.75
CA TYR A 26 -10.82 10.36 -8.30
C TYR A 26 -9.34 10.60 -8.01
N ARG A 27 -8.76 11.67 -8.55
CA ARG A 27 -7.32 11.94 -8.54
C ARG A 27 -6.70 11.86 -7.14
N ARG A 28 -7.30 12.50 -6.14
CA ARG A 28 -6.76 12.52 -4.77
C ARG A 28 -6.70 11.11 -4.18
N MET A 29 -7.77 10.32 -4.34
CA MET A 29 -7.81 8.95 -3.85
C MET A 29 -6.79 8.08 -4.58
N THR A 30 -6.74 8.17 -5.92
CA THR A 30 -5.79 7.40 -6.73
C THR A 30 -4.34 7.71 -6.34
N ILE A 31 -3.97 8.99 -6.25
CA ILE A 31 -2.60 9.39 -5.84
C ILE A 31 -2.30 8.91 -4.43
N GLY A 32 -3.22 9.03 -3.49
CA GLY A 32 -3.02 8.58 -2.13
C GLY A 32 -2.83 7.07 -2.02
N ILE A 33 -3.67 6.27 -2.69
CA ILE A 33 -3.53 4.81 -2.74
C ILE A 33 -2.19 4.42 -3.37
N VAL A 34 -1.85 4.99 -4.54
CA VAL A 34 -0.60 4.72 -5.24
C VAL A 34 0.60 5.10 -4.37
N ALA A 35 0.53 6.23 -3.64
CA ALA A 35 1.60 6.65 -2.73
C ALA A 35 1.78 5.67 -1.56
N VAL A 36 0.70 5.20 -0.93
CA VAL A 36 0.79 4.20 0.15
C VAL A 36 1.38 2.89 -0.37
N VAL A 37 0.89 2.40 -1.51
CA VAL A 37 1.42 1.17 -2.13
C VAL A 37 2.89 1.33 -2.51
N PHE A 38 3.27 2.48 -3.07
CA PHE A 38 4.65 2.82 -3.39
C PHE A 38 5.56 2.79 -2.16
N LEU A 39 5.14 3.39 -1.04
CA LEU A 39 5.91 3.42 0.20
C LEU A 39 6.09 2.01 0.80
N ILE A 40 5.04 1.18 0.75
CA ILE A 40 5.10 -0.22 1.16
C ILE A 40 6.07 -1.01 0.28
N ALA A 41 5.97 -0.83 -1.05
CA ALA A 41 6.85 -1.50 -2.00
C ALA A 41 8.30 -1.06 -1.84
N PHE A 42 8.54 0.24 -1.65
CA PHE A 42 9.87 0.79 -1.39
C PHE A 42 10.47 0.19 -0.12
N GLU A 43 9.72 0.17 0.98
CA GLU A 43 10.16 -0.41 2.24
C GLU A 43 10.50 -1.88 2.10
N ALA A 44 9.65 -2.67 1.46
CA ALA A 44 9.87 -4.09 1.26
C ALA A 44 11.20 -4.39 0.53
N MET A 45 11.49 -3.64 -0.55
CA MET A 45 12.73 -3.77 -1.31
C MET A 45 13.94 -3.24 -0.54
N ALA A 46 13.77 -2.10 0.11
CA ALA A 46 14.82 -1.44 0.86
C ALA A 46 15.25 -2.25 2.09
N VAL A 47 14.30 -2.81 2.83
CA VAL A 47 14.58 -3.66 4.00
C VAL A 47 15.29 -4.94 3.59
N ALA A 48 14.90 -5.58 2.49
CA ALA A 48 15.59 -6.78 2.01
C ALA A 48 17.09 -6.53 1.78
N THR A 49 17.42 -5.33 1.29
CA THR A 49 18.82 -4.92 1.04
C THR A 49 19.57 -4.53 2.32
N ALA A 50 18.93 -3.80 3.24
CA ALA A 50 19.56 -3.30 4.47
C ALA A 50 19.65 -4.35 5.59
N MET A 51 18.81 -5.37 5.57
CA MET A 51 18.69 -6.35 6.66
C MET A 51 19.99 -7.10 6.99
N PRO A 52 20.85 -7.51 6.02
CA PRO A 52 22.13 -8.14 6.34
C PRO A 52 23.08 -7.22 7.13
N VAL A 53 23.05 -5.91 6.86
CA VAL A 53 23.84 -4.92 7.58
C VAL A 53 23.28 -4.75 8.99
N ALA A 54 21.96 -4.61 9.14
CA ALA A 54 21.29 -4.51 10.42
C ALA A 54 21.54 -5.73 11.31
N ALA A 55 21.45 -6.95 10.75
CA ALA A 55 21.67 -8.17 11.50
C ALA A 55 23.12 -8.32 12.00
N ARG A 56 24.09 -7.80 11.26
CA ARG A 56 25.50 -7.74 11.70
C ARG A 56 25.71 -6.71 12.79
N ASP A 57 25.15 -5.50 12.61
CA ASP A 57 25.27 -4.39 13.58
C ASP A 57 24.60 -4.72 14.94
N LEU A 58 23.58 -5.56 14.94
CA LEU A 58 22.84 -6.01 16.12
C LEU A 58 23.29 -7.37 16.66
N ASP A 59 24.42 -7.93 16.19
CA ASP A 59 24.90 -9.27 16.52
C ASP A 59 23.83 -10.37 16.42
N GLY A 60 22.89 -10.21 15.48
CA GLY A 60 21.68 -10.99 15.35
C GLY A 60 21.59 -11.90 14.11
N LEU A 61 22.70 -12.24 13.46
CA LEU A 61 22.71 -13.11 12.26
C LEU A 61 21.93 -14.43 12.42
N PRO A 62 21.97 -15.15 13.55
CA PRO A 62 21.16 -16.35 13.74
C PRO A 62 19.64 -16.09 13.71
N LEU A 63 19.23 -14.87 14.00
CA LEU A 63 17.82 -14.45 14.04
C LEU A 63 17.36 -13.75 12.75
N PHE A 64 18.23 -13.65 11.74
CA PHE A 64 17.96 -12.95 10.49
C PHE A 64 16.63 -13.37 9.82
N ALA A 65 16.41 -14.68 9.69
CA ALA A 65 15.20 -15.22 9.07
C ALA A 65 13.91 -14.87 9.83
N TRP A 66 14.01 -14.73 11.16
CA TRP A 66 12.85 -14.39 11.99
C TRP A 66 12.31 -13.00 11.70
N ALA A 67 13.14 -12.04 11.29
CA ALA A 67 12.67 -10.70 10.92
C ALA A 67 11.72 -10.72 9.71
N PHE A 68 11.96 -11.61 8.74
CA PHE A 68 11.06 -11.80 7.60
C PHE A 68 9.86 -12.67 7.95
N SER A 69 10.09 -13.78 8.66
CA SER A 69 9.01 -14.70 9.05
C SER A 69 7.99 -14.02 9.95
N ALA A 70 8.42 -13.24 10.95
CA ALA A 70 7.52 -12.50 11.83
C ALA A 70 6.65 -11.53 11.04
N PHE A 71 7.25 -10.76 10.12
CA PHE A 71 6.52 -9.83 9.26
C PHE A 71 5.49 -10.53 8.39
N LEU A 72 5.88 -11.60 7.68
CA LEU A 72 4.98 -12.33 6.79
C LEU A 72 3.84 -13.03 7.55
N THR A 73 4.16 -13.70 8.65
CA THR A 73 3.16 -14.41 9.46
C THR A 73 2.10 -13.46 10.02
N THR A 74 2.53 -12.34 10.60
CA THR A 74 1.60 -11.35 11.15
C THR A 74 0.79 -10.66 10.06
N SER A 75 1.36 -10.42 8.86
CA SER A 75 0.63 -9.83 7.75
C SER A 75 -0.45 -10.76 7.22
N LEU A 76 -0.14 -12.05 7.04
CA LEU A 76 -1.13 -13.04 6.60
C LEU A 76 -2.29 -13.16 7.60
N PHE A 77 -1.98 -13.19 8.89
CA PHE A 77 -3.00 -13.24 9.94
C PHE A 77 -3.95 -12.03 9.87
N THR A 78 -3.41 -10.82 9.75
CA THR A 78 -4.23 -9.60 9.71
C THR A 78 -4.92 -9.35 8.38
N MET A 79 -4.49 -9.97 7.27
CA MET A 79 -5.26 -9.94 6.02
C MET A 79 -6.65 -10.54 6.20
N VAL A 80 -6.77 -11.67 6.91
CA VAL A 80 -8.06 -12.30 7.20
C VAL A 80 -8.92 -11.38 8.07
N LEU A 81 -8.35 -10.85 9.15
CA LEU A 81 -9.06 -9.92 10.05
C LEU A 81 -9.50 -8.65 9.32
N SER A 82 -8.69 -8.14 8.39
CA SER A 82 -9.01 -6.94 7.62
C SER A 82 -10.22 -7.11 6.73
N GLY A 83 -10.38 -8.30 6.13
CA GLY A 83 -11.56 -8.65 5.35
C GLY A 83 -12.83 -8.56 6.19
N GLU A 84 -12.88 -9.31 7.29
CA GLU A 84 -14.03 -9.31 8.20
C GLU A 84 -14.33 -7.91 8.78
N TRP A 85 -13.30 -7.18 9.16
CA TRP A 85 -13.47 -5.83 9.70
C TRP A 85 -13.99 -4.86 8.65
N SER A 86 -13.48 -4.93 7.42
CA SER A 86 -13.92 -4.11 6.29
C SER A 86 -15.39 -4.39 5.92
N ASP A 87 -15.83 -5.64 6.03
CA ASP A 87 -17.21 -6.04 5.75
C ASP A 87 -18.18 -5.51 6.80
N ARG A 88 -17.78 -5.56 8.08
CA ARG A 88 -18.66 -5.15 9.20
C ARG A 88 -18.69 -3.64 9.43
N ARG A 89 -17.60 -2.92 9.26
CA ARG A 89 -17.46 -1.49 9.64
C ARG A 89 -16.90 -0.60 8.53
N GLY A 90 -16.76 -1.14 7.33
CA GLY A 90 -16.15 -0.45 6.21
C GLY A 90 -14.61 -0.44 6.25
N PRO A 91 -13.95 -0.10 5.13
CA PRO A 91 -12.50 -0.20 4.98
C PRO A 91 -11.71 0.92 5.67
N THR A 92 -12.37 1.99 6.12
CA THR A 92 -11.69 3.17 6.69
C THR A 92 -10.94 2.83 7.99
N ALA A 93 -11.58 2.10 8.91
CA ALA A 93 -10.98 1.75 10.18
C ALA A 93 -9.78 0.80 10.03
N PRO A 94 -9.87 -0.35 9.31
CA PRO A 94 -8.71 -1.20 9.11
C PRO A 94 -7.59 -0.50 8.33
N LEU A 95 -7.90 0.35 7.35
CA LEU A 95 -6.87 1.11 6.61
C LEU A 95 -6.10 2.07 7.52
N THR A 96 -6.78 2.89 8.29
CA THR A 96 -6.13 3.88 9.17
C THR A 96 -5.37 3.21 10.31
N THR A 97 -5.95 2.20 10.95
CA THR A 97 -5.28 1.41 11.98
C THR A 97 -4.07 0.66 11.42
N GLY A 98 -4.21 0.09 10.23
CA GLY A 98 -3.13 -0.62 9.55
C GLY A 98 -1.95 0.30 9.23
N VAL A 99 -2.22 1.49 8.69
CA VAL A 99 -1.15 2.47 8.43
C VAL A 99 -0.49 2.94 9.73
N ALA A 100 -1.26 3.16 10.79
CA ALA A 100 -0.70 3.54 12.09
C ALA A 100 0.19 2.41 12.65
N ALA A 101 -0.27 1.16 12.64
CA ALA A 101 0.51 0.01 13.08
C ALA A 101 1.78 -0.19 12.24
N PHE A 102 1.68 -0.06 10.92
CA PHE A 102 2.83 -0.14 10.01
C PHE A 102 3.87 0.94 10.35
N THR A 103 3.43 2.18 10.56
CA THR A 103 4.28 3.30 10.95
C THR A 103 4.96 3.09 12.31
N VAL A 104 4.21 2.62 13.30
CA VAL A 104 4.76 2.29 14.63
C VAL A 104 5.80 1.18 14.52
N GLY A 105 5.53 0.13 13.73
CA GLY A 105 6.48 -0.94 13.48
C GLY A 105 7.78 -0.45 12.82
N LEU A 106 7.68 0.50 11.88
CA LEU A 106 8.85 1.17 11.27
C LEU A 106 9.68 1.94 12.30
N LEU A 107 9.04 2.68 13.20
CA LEU A 107 9.73 3.42 14.26
C LEU A 107 10.43 2.49 15.24
N ILE A 108 9.78 1.38 15.63
CA ILE A 108 10.39 0.36 16.50
C ILE A 108 11.58 -0.28 15.81
N SER A 109 11.44 -0.68 14.54
CA SER A 109 12.53 -1.31 13.77
C SER A 109 13.70 -0.37 13.55
N GLY A 110 13.44 0.89 13.20
CA GLY A 110 14.48 1.90 12.99
C GLY A 110 15.20 2.32 14.28
N GLY A 111 14.50 2.26 15.43
CA GLY A 111 15.07 2.51 16.77
C GLY A 111 15.64 1.26 17.45
N ALA A 112 15.69 0.10 16.77
CA ALA A 112 16.09 -1.15 17.40
C ALA A 112 17.56 -1.13 17.88
N VAL A 113 17.74 -1.55 19.12
CA VAL A 113 19.05 -1.69 19.79
C VAL A 113 19.50 -3.17 19.89
N SER A 114 18.64 -4.09 19.50
CA SER A 114 18.90 -5.53 19.44
C SER A 114 18.03 -6.20 18.39
N MET A 115 18.44 -7.38 17.92
CA MET A 115 17.69 -8.12 16.92
C MET A 115 16.27 -8.52 17.37
N PRO A 116 15.99 -8.94 18.62
CA PRO A 116 14.63 -9.17 19.09
C PRO A 116 13.71 -7.94 19.00
N VAL A 117 14.22 -6.73 19.29
CA VAL A 117 13.46 -5.48 19.15
C VAL A 117 13.15 -5.21 17.68
N LEU A 118 14.11 -5.44 16.78
CA LEU A 118 13.88 -5.32 15.34
C LEU A 118 12.79 -6.30 14.87
N ILE A 119 12.85 -7.55 15.30
CA ILE A 119 11.84 -8.59 14.97
C ILE A 119 10.47 -8.19 15.47
N LEU A 120 10.37 -7.64 16.70
CA LEU A 120 9.11 -7.12 17.24
C LEU A 120 8.56 -6.00 16.35
N GLY A 121 9.40 -5.05 15.96
CA GLY A 121 9.02 -3.98 15.03
C GLY A 121 8.52 -4.54 13.69
N ARG A 122 9.20 -5.56 13.15
CA ARG A 122 8.77 -6.27 11.92
C ARG A 122 7.42 -6.97 12.09
N ALA A 123 7.17 -7.59 13.25
CA ALA A 123 5.88 -8.20 13.54
C ALA A 123 4.75 -7.14 13.56
N VAL A 124 4.97 -6.01 14.23
CA VAL A 124 4.00 -4.89 14.26
C VAL A 124 3.78 -4.30 12.85
N GLN A 125 4.84 -4.15 12.06
CA GLN A 125 4.75 -3.75 10.66
C GLN A 125 3.88 -4.71 9.84
N GLY A 126 4.10 -6.03 10.01
CA GLY A 126 3.31 -7.04 9.33
C GLY A 126 1.83 -6.95 9.67
N LEU A 127 1.48 -6.76 10.97
CA LEU A 127 0.09 -6.50 11.38
C LEU A 127 -0.51 -5.33 10.61
N GLY A 128 0.24 -4.24 10.49
CA GLY A 128 -0.17 -3.06 9.74
C GLY A 128 -0.35 -3.34 8.25
N LEU A 129 0.61 -4.01 7.61
CA LEU A 129 0.56 -4.33 6.19
C LEU A 129 -0.67 -5.15 5.82
N GLY A 130 -0.96 -6.22 6.57
CA GLY A 130 -2.11 -7.08 6.29
C GLY A 130 -3.42 -6.32 6.33
N LEU A 131 -3.58 -5.40 7.32
CA LEU A 131 -4.75 -4.52 7.40
C LEU A 131 -4.84 -3.58 6.20
N VAL A 132 -3.74 -2.95 5.81
CA VAL A 132 -3.70 -1.96 4.71
C VAL A 132 -4.01 -2.60 3.37
N ILE A 133 -3.36 -3.71 3.03
CA ILE A 133 -3.48 -4.35 1.71
C ILE A 133 -4.94 -4.67 1.41
N VAL A 134 -5.61 -5.39 2.29
CA VAL A 134 -7.01 -5.81 2.06
C VAL A 134 -7.94 -4.60 2.06
N ALA A 135 -7.76 -3.66 3.00
CA ALA A 135 -8.57 -2.45 3.06
C ALA A 135 -8.47 -1.62 1.77
N ILE A 136 -7.27 -1.51 1.16
CA ILE A 136 -7.08 -0.81 -0.12
C ILE A 136 -7.87 -1.50 -1.24
N TYR A 137 -7.84 -2.83 -1.33
CA TYR A 137 -8.64 -3.56 -2.33
C TYR A 137 -10.14 -3.31 -2.16
N VAL A 138 -10.63 -3.30 -0.91
CA VAL A 138 -12.03 -2.98 -0.61
C VAL A 138 -12.36 -1.52 -0.98
N VAL A 139 -11.46 -0.58 -0.68
CA VAL A 139 -11.63 0.84 -1.09
C VAL A 139 -11.72 0.95 -2.61
N VAL A 140 -10.85 0.30 -3.36
CA VAL A 140 -10.91 0.32 -4.83
C VAL A 140 -12.23 -0.26 -5.33
N GLY A 141 -12.68 -1.38 -4.76
CA GLY A 141 -13.96 -1.99 -5.12
C GLY A 141 -15.19 -1.15 -4.81
N ARG A 142 -15.17 -0.32 -3.75
CA ARG A 142 -16.32 0.51 -3.34
C ARG A 142 -16.29 1.93 -3.89
N PHE A 143 -15.09 2.52 -4.09
CA PHE A 143 -14.93 3.91 -4.49
C PHE A 143 -14.98 4.11 -6.00
N TYR A 144 -14.46 3.14 -6.77
CA TYR A 144 -14.40 3.25 -8.24
C TYR A 144 -15.54 2.52 -8.92
N PRO A 145 -16.18 3.14 -9.95
CA PRO A 145 -17.10 2.45 -10.85
C PRO A 145 -16.44 1.20 -11.45
N GLU A 146 -17.24 0.20 -11.75
CA GLU A 146 -16.76 -1.12 -12.19
C GLU A 146 -15.80 -1.04 -13.39
N GLN A 147 -16.11 -0.17 -14.36
CA GLN A 147 -15.30 0.04 -15.58
C GLN A 147 -13.94 0.68 -15.28
N MET A 148 -13.78 1.34 -14.12
CA MET A 148 -12.54 2.03 -13.73
C MET A 148 -11.65 1.18 -12.81
N ARG A 149 -12.19 0.14 -12.16
CA ARG A 149 -11.43 -0.74 -11.24
C ARG A 149 -10.18 -1.34 -11.87
N PRO A 150 -10.20 -1.87 -13.11
CA PRO A 150 -8.99 -2.41 -13.74
C PRO A 150 -7.88 -1.36 -13.86
N ARG A 151 -8.25 -0.10 -14.19
CA ARG A 151 -7.28 1.00 -14.28
C ARG A 151 -6.73 1.40 -12.92
N ALA A 152 -7.54 1.36 -11.86
CA ALA A 152 -7.07 1.62 -10.50
C ALA A 152 -6.10 0.52 -10.04
N PHE A 153 -6.40 -0.75 -10.30
CA PHE A 153 -5.48 -1.86 -10.01
C PHE A 153 -4.19 -1.78 -10.82
N SER A 154 -4.25 -1.40 -12.09
CA SER A 154 -3.05 -1.19 -12.91
C SER A 154 -2.17 -0.08 -12.33
N ALA A 155 -2.77 1.03 -11.87
CA ALA A 155 -2.02 2.11 -11.21
C ALA A 155 -1.36 1.64 -9.91
N MET A 156 -2.03 0.80 -9.11
CA MET A 156 -1.44 0.19 -7.91
C MET A 156 -0.28 -0.75 -8.25
N SER A 157 -0.44 -1.60 -9.27
CA SER A 157 0.61 -2.52 -9.69
C SER A 157 1.84 -1.78 -10.23
N SER A 158 1.66 -0.70 -10.98
CA SER A 158 2.76 0.12 -11.47
C SER A 158 3.54 0.81 -10.35
N ALA A 159 2.93 1.02 -9.19
CA ALA A 159 3.61 1.57 -8.01
C ALA A 159 4.74 0.69 -7.46
N TRP A 160 4.82 -0.58 -7.85
CA TRP A 160 5.91 -1.49 -7.49
C TRP A 160 7.14 -1.39 -8.40
N VAL A 161 6.97 -0.89 -9.63
CA VAL A 161 8.03 -0.89 -10.64
C VAL A 161 9.20 0.01 -10.23
N LEU A 162 8.93 1.25 -9.87
CA LEU A 162 9.99 2.19 -9.49
C LEU A 162 10.71 1.78 -8.19
N PRO A 163 10.02 1.38 -7.11
CA PRO A 163 10.65 0.87 -5.91
C PRO A 163 11.53 -0.37 -6.13
N SER A 164 11.18 -1.27 -7.04
CA SER A 164 11.97 -2.45 -7.32
C SER A 164 13.36 -2.13 -7.90
N ILE A 165 13.49 -0.99 -8.58
CA ILE A 165 14.75 -0.52 -9.15
C ILE A 165 15.49 0.41 -8.18
N VAL A 166 14.79 1.40 -7.64
CA VAL A 166 15.38 2.46 -6.81
C VAL A 166 15.57 2.02 -5.36
N GLY A 167 14.67 1.19 -4.84
CA GLY A 167 14.69 0.73 -3.44
C GLY A 167 16.01 0.12 -3.01
N PRO A 168 16.52 -0.93 -3.70
CA PRO A 168 17.81 -1.52 -3.37
C PRO A 168 19.00 -0.56 -3.46
N ALA A 169 19.02 0.32 -4.48
CA ALA A 169 20.09 1.28 -4.67
C ALA A 169 20.13 2.32 -3.52
N VAL A 170 18.97 2.88 -3.17
CA VAL A 170 18.85 3.84 -2.07
C VAL A 170 19.16 3.16 -0.74
N ALA A 171 18.64 1.96 -0.51
CA ALA A 171 18.85 1.25 0.75
C ALA A 171 20.32 0.82 0.93
N GLY A 172 20.99 0.37 -0.14
CA GLY A 172 22.41 0.07 -0.12
C GLY A 172 23.23 1.30 0.24
N PHE A 173 23.00 2.42 -0.46
CA PHE A 173 23.66 3.67 -0.15
C PHE A 173 23.43 4.13 1.30
N LEU A 174 22.20 4.09 1.79
CA LEU A 174 21.89 4.47 3.17
C LEU A 174 22.57 3.55 4.19
N ALA A 175 22.53 2.23 3.96
CA ALA A 175 23.06 1.25 4.88
C ALA A 175 24.59 1.30 4.95
N ASP A 176 25.27 1.53 3.81
CA ASP A 176 26.73 1.53 3.73
C ASP A 176 27.34 2.89 4.12
N SER A 177 26.68 4.01 3.76
CA SER A 177 27.25 5.35 3.91
C SER A 177 26.77 6.10 5.14
N LEU A 178 25.59 5.78 5.66
CA LEU A 178 24.96 6.52 6.76
C LEU A 178 24.51 5.58 7.89
N SER A 179 23.33 4.95 7.76
CA SER A 179 22.80 4.01 8.73
C SER A 179 21.66 3.21 8.12
N TRP A 180 21.65 1.89 8.31
CA TRP A 180 20.53 1.03 7.95
C TRP A 180 19.20 1.45 8.61
N ARG A 181 19.26 2.10 9.77
CA ARG A 181 18.08 2.61 10.49
C ARG A 181 17.26 3.60 9.65
N LEU A 182 17.93 4.37 8.79
CA LEU A 182 17.25 5.34 7.92
C LEU A 182 16.30 4.68 6.92
N VAL A 183 16.55 3.44 6.54
CA VAL A 183 15.64 2.69 5.66
C VAL A 183 14.25 2.58 6.27
N PHE A 184 14.17 2.40 7.59
CA PHE A 184 12.91 2.35 8.33
C PHE A 184 12.36 3.74 8.66
N LEU A 185 13.23 4.68 9.01
CA LEU A 185 12.81 6.00 9.54
C LEU A 185 12.42 7.02 8.47
N LEU A 186 12.81 6.81 7.21
CA LEU A 186 12.43 7.71 6.09
C LEU A 186 10.97 7.55 5.64
N VAL A 187 10.38 6.37 5.83
CA VAL A 187 9.02 6.08 5.38
C VAL A 187 7.93 6.75 6.24
N PRO A 188 8.00 6.77 7.59
CA PRO A 188 6.99 7.39 8.46
C PRO A 188 6.60 8.82 8.07
N PRO A 189 7.52 9.77 7.86
CA PRO A 189 7.13 11.14 7.48
C PRO A 189 6.43 11.22 6.12
N LEU A 190 6.69 10.28 5.21
CA LEU A 190 6.07 10.24 3.88
C LEU A 190 4.67 9.62 3.90
N VAL A 191 4.34 8.84 4.92
CA VAL A 191 3.02 8.22 5.09
C VAL A 191 1.94 9.26 5.42
N LEU A 192 2.29 10.31 6.19
CA LEU A 192 1.34 11.35 6.60
C LEU A 192 0.68 12.09 5.42
N PRO A 193 1.43 12.62 4.44
CA PRO A 193 0.83 13.24 3.26
C PRO A 193 0.02 12.24 2.40
N ALA A 194 0.44 10.99 2.31
CA ALA A 194 -0.31 9.96 1.60
C ALA A 194 -1.68 9.69 2.25
N LEU A 195 -1.72 9.58 3.59
CA LEU A 195 -2.98 9.47 4.34
C LEU A 195 -3.86 10.71 4.18
N TRP A 196 -3.28 11.91 4.25
CA TRP A 196 -4.03 13.14 4.07
C TRP A 196 -4.76 13.22 2.73
N LEU A 197 -4.19 12.62 1.68
CA LEU A 197 -4.84 12.50 0.37
C LEU A 197 -6.00 11.50 0.35
N ILE A 198 -5.91 10.40 1.11
CA ILE A 198 -6.92 9.33 1.12
C ILE A 198 -8.12 9.68 2.02
N VAL A 199 -7.87 10.24 3.20
CA VAL A 199 -8.90 10.45 4.26
C VAL A 199 -10.16 11.18 3.76
N PRO A 200 -10.09 12.27 2.96
CA PRO A 200 -11.31 12.93 2.47
C PRO A 200 -12.16 12.04 1.57
N GLY A 201 -11.53 11.14 0.80
CA GLY A 201 -12.24 10.17 -0.04
C GLY A 201 -12.89 9.05 0.77
N LEU A 202 -12.22 8.58 1.82
CA LEU A 202 -12.76 7.56 2.73
C LEU A 202 -14.04 8.01 3.44
N ARG A 203 -14.09 9.28 3.83
CA ARG A 203 -15.28 9.87 4.49
C ARG A 203 -16.52 9.92 3.59
N ARG A 204 -16.36 9.75 2.28
CA ARG A 204 -17.45 9.70 1.30
C ARG A 204 -17.97 8.29 1.06
N LEU A 205 -17.27 7.26 1.56
CA LEU A 205 -17.73 5.89 1.46
C LEU A 205 -18.90 5.70 2.46
N PRO A 206 -20.04 5.14 2.02
CA PRO A 206 -21.13 4.83 2.93
C PRO A 206 -20.63 3.84 3.98
N ALA A 207 -21.00 4.09 5.24
CA ALA A 207 -20.85 3.09 6.28
C ALA A 207 -21.75 1.90 5.91
N SER A 208 -21.20 0.72 5.93
CA SER A 208 -21.94 -0.53 5.67
C SER A 208 -22.92 -0.83 6.77
#